data_7aa4c01fd17a42beaa518ebbadf2c871
#
_entry.id   7aa4c01fd17a42beaa518ebbadf2c871
#
_cell.length_a   1.000
_cell.length_b   1.000
_cell.length_c   1.000
_cell.angle_alpha   90.00
_cell.angle_beta   90.00
_cell.angle_gamma   90.00
#
_symmetry.space_group_name_H-M   'P 1'
#
loop_
_entity.id
_entity.type
_entity.pdbx_description
1 polymer ?
#
loop_
_entity_poly.entity_id
_entity_poly.type
_entity_poly.pdbx_seq_one_letter_code
_entity_poly.pdbx_strand_id
1 'polypeptide(L)'
;MAFTLRPYQLEAVEATITHFRQHPEPALIVLPTGAGKSLVIAELAKRARGRVLVLAHVKELVAQNHAKYCAYGLEADIFAAGLQQKQSAGKVVFGSVQSVARNLPLFDGAFSLLIIDECHRISDDDDSQYQQIIQHLQRSNPQLRLLGLTATPIDSARAGFISFTTTASRAATPTRCFATVFMSCRCAT
;
A
#
# COMPACT_ATOMS: atom_id res chain seq x y z
N MET A 1 -9.97 8.65 20.21
CA MET A 1 -8.93 7.94 21.00
C MET A 1 -7.82 7.54 20.07
N ALA A 2 -6.57 7.92 20.35
CA ALA A 2 -5.44 7.45 19.58
C ALA A 2 -5.21 5.95 19.87
N PHE A 3 -5.10 5.12 18.84
CA PHE A 3 -4.75 3.72 19.02
C PHE A 3 -3.27 3.63 19.45
N THR A 4 -2.99 2.80 20.42
CA THR A 4 -1.61 2.44 20.77
C THR A 4 -1.22 1.22 19.94
N LEU A 5 -0.20 1.37 19.10
CA LEU A 5 0.34 0.25 18.34
C LEU A 5 0.96 -0.79 19.26
N ARG A 6 0.74 -2.06 18.95
CA ARG A 6 1.47 -3.15 19.61
C ARG A 6 2.94 -3.12 19.19
N PRO A 7 3.89 -3.67 20.01
CA PRO A 7 5.31 -3.62 19.70
C PRO A 7 5.66 -4.08 18.28
N TYR A 8 5.11 -5.20 17.82
CA TYR A 8 5.37 -5.72 16.48
C TYR A 8 4.80 -4.84 15.35
N GLN A 9 3.69 -4.12 15.61
CA GLN A 9 3.14 -3.17 14.63
C GLN A 9 4.05 -1.95 14.51
N LEU A 10 4.52 -1.45 15.63
CA LEU A 10 5.48 -0.33 15.65
C LEU A 10 6.78 -0.72 14.96
N GLU A 11 7.29 -1.91 15.25
CA GLU A 11 8.50 -2.45 14.62
C GLU A 11 8.35 -2.54 13.10
N ALA A 12 7.20 -3.04 12.58
CA ALA A 12 6.91 -3.09 11.15
C ALA A 12 6.90 -1.68 10.52
N VAL A 13 6.31 -0.70 11.21
CA VAL A 13 6.29 0.71 10.75
C VAL A 13 7.70 1.28 10.69
N GLU A 14 8.49 1.14 11.75
CA GLU A 14 9.85 1.69 11.82
C GLU A 14 10.80 1.02 10.80
N ALA A 15 10.70 -0.30 10.65
CA ALA A 15 11.47 -1.03 9.64
C ALA A 15 11.14 -0.57 8.23
N THR A 16 9.86 -0.36 7.91
CA THR A 16 9.42 0.15 6.61
C THR A 16 9.94 1.57 6.34
N ILE A 17 9.85 2.45 7.33
CA ILE A 17 10.36 3.82 7.21
C ILE A 17 11.87 3.83 7.01
N THR A 18 12.60 3.00 7.77
CA THR A 18 14.07 2.87 7.65
C THR A 18 14.43 2.34 6.26
N HIS A 19 13.73 1.31 5.78
CA HIS A 19 13.93 0.78 4.43
C HIS A 19 13.77 1.88 3.37
N PHE A 20 12.67 2.61 3.37
CA PHE A 20 12.40 3.65 2.37
C PHE A 20 13.30 4.88 2.45
N ARG A 21 13.99 5.10 3.57
CA ARG A 21 15.04 6.13 3.69
C ARG A 21 16.34 5.72 3.02
N GLN A 22 16.65 4.43 3.04
CA GLN A 22 17.92 3.88 2.56
C GLN A 22 17.82 3.30 1.15
N HIS A 23 16.63 2.81 0.78
CA HIS A 23 16.40 2.03 -0.43
C HIS A 23 15.16 2.50 -1.19
N PRO A 24 15.23 2.58 -2.54
CA PRO A 24 14.08 2.89 -3.39
C PRO A 24 13.17 1.68 -3.66
N GLU A 25 13.66 0.46 -3.40
CA GLU A 25 12.99 -0.79 -3.74
C GLU A 25 11.66 -0.97 -2.99
N PRO A 26 10.68 -1.64 -3.60
CA PRO A 26 9.43 -2.00 -2.94
C PRO A 26 9.64 -2.79 -1.66
N ALA A 27 8.75 -2.58 -0.68
CA ALA A 27 8.74 -3.32 0.57
C ALA A 27 7.47 -4.18 0.69
N LEU A 28 7.59 -5.31 1.40
CA LEU A 28 6.48 -6.21 1.71
C LEU A 28 6.41 -6.43 3.22
N ILE A 29 5.25 -6.19 3.82
CA ILE A 29 4.95 -6.51 5.21
C ILE A 29 4.05 -7.74 5.25
N VAL A 30 4.48 -8.77 5.96
CA VAL A 30 3.68 -9.97 6.22
C VAL A 30 3.21 -9.97 7.67
N LEU A 31 1.92 -9.83 7.88
CA LEU A 31 1.30 -9.86 9.21
C LEU A 31 0.09 -10.80 9.18
N PRO A 32 -0.07 -11.70 10.16
CA PRO A 32 -1.19 -12.62 10.19
C PRO A 32 -2.55 -11.91 10.21
N THR A 33 -3.59 -12.64 9.83
CA THR A 33 -4.97 -12.15 9.95
C THR A 33 -5.25 -11.77 11.40
N GLY A 34 -5.92 -10.65 11.63
CA GLY A 34 -6.18 -10.14 12.98
C GLY A 34 -5.03 -9.39 13.65
N ALA A 35 -3.83 -9.36 13.06
CA ALA A 35 -2.69 -8.61 13.61
C ALA A 35 -2.83 -7.07 13.50
N GLY A 36 -3.93 -6.57 12.93
CA GLY A 36 -4.19 -5.14 12.83
C GLY A 36 -3.42 -4.44 11.70
N LYS A 37 -3.32 -5.06 10.53
CA LYS A 37 -2.73 -4.45 9.31
C LYS A 37 -3.26 -3.05 9.04
N SER A 38 -4.56 -2.82 9.23
CA SER A 38 -5.18 -1.50 9.03
C SER A 38 -4.61 -0.41 9.94
N LEU A 39 -4.15 -0.76 11.14
CA LEU A 39 -3.46 0.20 12.03
C LEU A 39 -2.05 0.52 11.55
N VAL A 40 -1.33 -0.48 11.03
CA VAL A 40 -0.01 -0.28 10.42
C VAL A 40 -0.12 0.61 9.18
N ILE A 41 -1.11 0.37 8.32
CA ILE A 41 -1.42 1.22 7.16
C ILE A 41 -1.71 2.66 7.61
N ALA A 42 -2.58 2.83 8.60
CA ALA A 42 -2.96 4.14 9.11
C ALA A 42 -1.75 4.92 9.68
N GLU A 43 -0.89 4.26 10.45
CA GLU A 43 0.30 4.88 11.01
C GLU A 43 1.33 5.24 9.94
N LEU A 44 1.56 4.39 8.95
CA LEU A 44 2.44 4.70 7.82
C LEU A 44 1.92 5.87 6.99
N ALA A 45 0.61 5.88 6.68
CA ALA A 45 -0.02 6.98 5.95
C ALA A 45 0.05 8.31 6.73
N LYS A 46 -0.13 8.27 8.05
CA LYS A 46 0.01 9.43 8.95
C LYS A 46 1.43 9.99 8.93
N ARG A 47 2.45 9.14 8.97
CA ARG A 47 3.87 9.53 9.01
C ARG A 47 4.45 9.92 7.66
N ALA A 48 3.77 9.58 6.58
CA ALA A 48 4.21 9.94 5.23
C ALA A 48 4.21 11.47 5.05
N ARG A 49 5.28 12.00 4.46
CA ARG A 49 5.41 13.44 4.22
C ARG A 49 4.60 13.91 3.01
N GLY A 50 4.53 13.11 1.96
CA GLY A 50 3.80 13.41 0.74
C GLY A 50 2.43 12.74 0.68
N ARG A 51 1.81 12.76 -0.50
CA ARG A 51 0.50 12.13 -0.73
C ARG A 51 0.61 10.60 -0.72
N VAL A 52 -0.40 9.96 -0.17
CA VAL A 52 -0.47 8.50 -0.04
C VAL A 52 -1.73 7.98 -0.71
N LEU A 53 -1.58 6.97 -1.55
CA LEU A 53 -2.70 6.19 -2.08
C LEU A 53 -2.67 4.81 -1.42
N VAL A 54 -3.79 4.42 -0.83
CA VAL A 54 -3.99 3.08 -0.26
C VAL A 54 -5.00 2.34 -1.11
N LEU A 55 -4.57 1.25 -1.73
CA LEU A 55 -5.42 0.41 -2.58
C LEU A 55 -5.85 -0.85 -1.84
N ALA A 56 -7.12 -1.18 -1.99
CA ALA A 56 -7.68 -2.46 -1.59
C ALA A 56 -8.57 -3.02 -2.71
N HIS A 57 -8.66 -4.34 -2.79
CA HIS A 57 -9.42 -5.02 -3.83
C HIS A 57 -10.93 -4.90 -3.63
N VAL A 58 -11.40 -4.94 -2.37
CA VAL A 58 -12.84 -4.88 -2.02
C VAL A 58 -13.17 -3.61 -1.24
N LYS A 59 -14.38 -3.11 -1.45
CA LYS A 59 -14.87 -1.87 -0.82
C LYS A 59 -14.89 -1.91 0.70
N GLU A 60 -15.12 -3.08 1.28
CA GLU A 60 -15.14 -3.31 2.74
C GLU A 60 -13.77 -3.01 3.37
N LEU A 61 -12.68 -3.45 2.71
CA LEU A 61 -11.31 -3.14 3.15
C LEU A 61 -10.98 -1.66 2.97
N VAL A 62 -11.44 -1.03 1.88
CA VAL A 62 -11.30 0.42 1.69
C VAL A 62 -11.95 1.17 2.87
N ALA A 63 -13.20 0.84 3.20
CA ALA A 63 -13.94 1.46 4.30
C ALA A 63 -13.28 1.20 5.66
N GLN A 64 -12.81 -0.02 5.90
CA GLN A 64 -12.14 -0.40 7.14
C GLN A 64 -10.83 0.37 7.34
N ASN A 65 -9.99 0.42 6.32
CA ASN A 65 -8.69 1.12 6.37
C ASN A 65 -8.89 2.62 6.57
N HIS A 66 -9.85 3.22 5.85
CA HIS A 66 -10.24 4.62 6.01
C HIS A 66 -10.71 4.91 7.44
N ALA A 67 -11.64 4.10 7.98
CA ALA A 67 -12.16 4.29 9.34
C ALA A 67 -11.05 4.23 10.39
N LYS A 68 -10.08 3.33 10.26
CA LYS A 68 -8.93 3.24 11.17
C LYS A 68 -8.03 4.49 11.08
N TYR A 69 -7.81 5.01 9.89
CA TYR A 69 -7.05 6.24 9.70
C TYR A 69 -7.77 7.46 10.32
N CYS A 70 -9.07 7.60 10.06
CA CYS A 70 -9.87 8.70 10.60
C CYS A 70 -10.00 8.65 12.14
N ALA A 71 -9.90 7.45 12.73
CA ALA A 71 -9.91 7.30 14.19
C ALA A 71 -8.67 7.90 14.89
N TYR A 72 -7.61 8.28 14.15
CA TYR A 72 -6.52 9.14 14.64
C TYR A 72 -6.87 10.64 14.66
N GLY A 73 -8.11 11.02 14.30
CA GLY A 73 -8.50 12.42 14.15
C GLY A 73 -7.96 13.06 12.86
N LEU A 74 -7.65 12.26 11.86
CA LEU A 74 -7.11 12.70 10.57
C LEU A 74 -8.17 12.56 9.48
N GLU A 75 -8.09 13.41 8.48
CA GLU A 75 -8.97 13.38 7.31
C GLU A 75 -8.33 12.63 6.14
N ALA A 76 -9.14 11.87 5.43
CA ALA A 76 -8.74 11.17 4.21
C ALA A 76 -9.92 11.05 3.26
N ASP A 77 -9.60 10.96 1.98
CA ASP A 77 -10.58 10.77 0.92
C ASP A 77 -10.85 9.27 0.66
N ILE A 78 -12.05 8.97 0.17
CA ILE A 78 -12.41 7.66 -0.37
C ILE A 78 -12.65 7.78 -1.88
N PHE A 79 -12.03 6.87 -2.64
CA PHE A 79 -12.25 6.71 -4.07
C PHE A 79 -12.69 5.27 -4.41
N ALA A 80 -13.97 4.99 -4.18
CA ALA A 80 -14.55 3.67 -4.43
C ALA A 80 -16.00 3.80 -4.90
N ALA A 81 -16.26 3.41 -6.12
CA ALA A 81 -17.62 3.46 -6.70
C ALA A 81 -18.63 2.64 -5.89
N GLY A 82 -18.20 1.49 -5.34
CA GLY A 82 -19.03 0.65 -4.49
C GLY A 82 -19.42 1.29 -3.14
N LEU A 83 -18.75 2.38 -2.73
CA LEU A 83 -19.08 3.20 -1.57
C LEU A 83 -19.74 4.53 -1.97
N GLN A 84 -20.01 4.74 -3.26
CA GLN A 84 -20.57 5.96 -3.82
C GLN A 84 -19.74 7.23 -3.50
N GLN A 85 -18.43 7.05 -3.28
CA GLN A 85 -17.50 8.14 -2.99
C GLN A 85 -16.38 8.17 -4.02
N LYS A 86 -16.08 9.36 -4.54
CA LYS A 86 -15.06 9.59 -5.58
C LYS A 86 -14.26 10.86 -5.27
N GLN A 87 -13.68 10.94 -4.09
CA GLN A 87 -12.82 12.04 -3.67
C GLN A 87 -11.37 11.62 -3.79
N SER A 88 -10.52 12.48 -4.37
CA SER A 88 -9.12 12.17 -4.65
C SER A 88 -8.16 13.34 -4.42
N ALA A 89 -8.63 14.44 -3.85
CA ALA A 89 -7.83 15.66 -3.65
C ALA A 89 -6.99 15.64 -2.37
N GLY A 90 -7.40 14.83 -1.39
CA GLY A 90 -6.78 14.76 -0.07
C GLY A 90 -5.33 14.26 -0.07
N LYS A 91 -4.65 14.49 1.05
CA LYS A 91 -3.29 13.98 1.28
C LYS A 91 -3.25 12.46 1.26
N VAL A 92 -4.25 11.82 1.89
CA VAL A 92 -4.39 10.36 1.94
C VAL A 92 -5.70 9.98 1.25
N VAL A 93 -5.62 9.06 0.31
CA VAL A 93 -6.76 8.57 -0.46
C VAL A 93 -6.83 7.05 -0.31
N PHE A 94 -7.97 6.55 0.12
CA PHE A 94 -8.26 5.11 0.17
C PHE A 94 -9.12 4.75 -1.03
N GLY A 95 -8.59 3.91 -1.93
CA GLY A 95 -9.24 3.59 -3.20
C GLY A 95 -9.45 2.10 -3.44
N SER A 96 -10.52 1.76 -4.16
CA SER A 96 -10.62 0.43 -4.76
C SER A 96 -9.86 0.40 -6.09
N VAL A 97 -9.14 -0.70 -6.34
CA VAL A 97 -8.30 -0.87 -7.53
C VAL A 97 -9.07 -0.55 -8.81
N GLN A 98 -10.26 -1.14 -8.97
CA GLN A 98 -11.09 -0.96 -10.17
C GLN A 98 -11.54 0.49 -10.37
N SER A 99 -11.84 1.21 -9.28
CA SER A 99 -12.28 2.61 -9.39
C SER A 99 -11.12 3.52 -9.76
N VAL A 100 -9.95 3.31 -9.18
CA VAL A 100 -8.74 4.09 -9.46
C VAL A 100 -8.25 3.83 -10.89
N ALA A 101 -8.14 2.56 -11.30
CA ALA A 101 -7.69 2.19 -12.65
C ALA A 101 -8.54 2.80 -13.78
N ARG A 102 -9.85 2.95 -13.54
CA ARG A 102 -10.78 3.56 -14.52
C ARG A 102 -10.74 5.09 -14.54
N ASN A 103 -10.06 5.73 -13.60
CA ASN A 103 -10.08 7.18 -13.42
C ASN A 103 -8.66 7.74 -13.17
N LEU A 104 -7.65 7.16 -13.79
CA LEU A 104 -6.24 7.53 -13.61
C LEU A 104 -5.94 9.03 -13.70
N PRO A 105 -6.55 9.82 -14.63
CA PRO A 105 -6.27 11.25 -14.71
C PRO A 105 -6.60 12.03 -13.43
N LEU A 106 -7.48 11.52 -12.57
CA LEU A 106 -7.78 12.14 -11.27
C LEU A 106 -6.67 11.94 -10.23
N PHE A 107 -5.66 11.13 -10.57
CA PHE A 107 -4.51 10.78 -9.72
C PHE A 107 -3.19 11.36 -10.25
N ASP A 108 -3.24 12.40 -11.07
CA ASP A 108 -2.04 13.10 -11.61
C ASP A 108 -1.22 13.87 -10.54
N GLY A 109 -1.70 13.93 -9.31
CA GLY A 109 -0.95 14.53 -8.21
C GLY A 109 0.25 13.65 -7.78
N ALA A 110 1.33 14.28 -7.36
CA ALA A 110 2.56 13.59 -6.95
C ALA A 110 2.35 12.76 -5.67
N PHE A 111 1.93 11.51 -5.82
CA PHE A 111 1.89 10.55 -4.72
C PHE A 111 3.32 10.09 -4.39
N SER A 112 3.64 10.05 -3.11
CA SER A 112 4.96 9.61 -2.61
C SER A 112 4.98 8.16 -2.17
N LEU A 113 3.81 7.62 -1.78
CA LEU A 113 3.67 6.26 -1.28
C LEU A 113 2.38 5.64 -1.83
N LEU A 114 2.52 4.45 -2.39
CA LEU A 114 1.42 3.57 -2.75
C LEU A 114 1.45 2.35 -1.82
N ILE A 115 0.36 2.14 -1.10
CA ILE A 115 0.16 0.97 -0.23
C ILE A 115 -0.87 0.06 -0.86
N ILE A 116 -0.55 -1.23 -0.99
CA ILE A 116 -1.46 -2.25 -1.53
C ILE A 116 -1.79 -3.23 -0.40
N ASP A 117 -3.04 -3.17 0.06
CA ASP A 117 -3.54 -4.10 1.07
C ASP A 117 -3.96 -5.43 0.44
N GLU A 118 -3.69 -6.53 1.14
CA GLU A 118 -3.90 -7.91 0.68
C GLU A 118 -3.27 -8.18 -0.70
N CYS A 119 -2.02 -7.76 -0.88
CA CYS A 119 -1.30 -7.82 -2.15
C CYS A 119 -1.10 -9.25 -2.71
N HIS A 120 -1.33 -10.30 -1.90
CA HIS A 120 -1.37 -11.70 -2.38
C HIS A 120 -2.57 -12.01 -3.29
N ARG A 121 -3.59 -11.14 -3.28
CA ARG A 121 -4.77 -11.26 -4.16
C ARG A 121 -4.54 -10.69 -5.55
N ILE A 122 -3.37 -10.16 -5.84
CA ILE A 122 -3.01 -9.75 -7.19
C ILE A 122 -2.97 -11.03 -8.03
N SER A 123 -3.99 -11.21 -8.87
CA SER A 123 -4.08 -12.31 -9.85
C SER A 123 -3.59 -11.83 -11.21
N ASP A 124 -3.29 -12.75 -12.11
CA ASP A 124 -2.82 -12.42 -13.46
C ASP A 124 -3.80 -11.49 -14.22
N ASP A 125 -5.10 -11.61 -13.95
CA ASP A 125 -6.13 -10.76 -14.56
C ASP A 125 -6.18 -9.35 -13.94
N ASP A 126 -5.90 -9.23 -12.64
CA ASP A 126 -5.85 -7.95 -11.92
C ASP A 126 -4.49 -7.24 -12.05
N ASP A 127 -3.45 -7.98 -12.44
CA ASP A 127 -2.09 -7.49 -12.60
C ASP A 127 -2.05 -6.27 -13.54
N SER A 128 -2.82 -6.29 -14.61
CA SER A 128 -2.91 -5.18 -15.57
C SER A 128 -3.41 -3.86 -14.93
N GLN A 129 -4.38 -3.91 -14.01
CA GLN A 129 -4.93 -2.72 -13.36
C GLN A 129 -3.94 -2.12 -12.35
N TYR A 130 -3.29 -2.96 -11.55
CA TYR A 130 -2.25 -2.51 -10.63
C TYR A 130 -1.06 -1.92 -11.38
N GLN A 131 -0.62 -2.56 -12.46
CA GLN A 131 0.46 -2.07 -13.30
C GLN A 131 0.13 -0.71 -13.93
N GLN A 132 -1.08 -0.53 -14.45
CA GLN A 132 -1.54 0.75 -14.99
C GLN A 132 -1.49 1.86 -13.94
N ILE A 133 -1.97 1.60 -12.72
CA ILE A 133 -1.95 2.56 -11.62
C ILE A 133 -0.50 2.90 -11.26
N ILE A 134 0.37 1.91 -11.06
CA ILE A 134 1.77 2.14 -10.69
C ILE A 134 2.50 2.95 -11.75
N GLN A 135 2.38 2.56 -13.02
CA GLN A 135 3.03 3.27 -14.13
C GLN A 135 2.54 4.72 -14.23
N HIS A 136 1.24 4.94 -14.06
CA HIS A 136 0.65 6.27 -14.07
C HIS A 136 1.21 7.15 -12.94
N LEU A 137 1.23 6.63 -11.72
CA LEU A 137 1.76 7.35 -10.57
C LEU A 137 3.28 7.59 -10.66
N GLN A 138 4.04 6.63 -11.21
CA GLN A 138 5.49 6.77 -11.43
C GLN A 138 5.84 7.81 -12.49
N ARG A 139 4.98 8.03 -13.49
CA ARG A 139 5.16 9.12 -14.46
C ARG A 139 5.07 10.49 -13.78
N SER A 140 4.17 10.64 -12.82
CA SER A 140 4.03 11.88 -12.05
C SER A 140 5.10 12.03 -10.96
N ASN A 141 5.56 10.91 -10.39
CA ASN A 141 6.62 10.88 -9.39
C ASN A 141 7.50 9.62 -9.53
N PRO A 142 8.67 9.72 -10.19
CA PRO A 142 9.60 8.60 -10.34
C PRO A 142 10.14 8.05 -9.00
N GLN A 143 10.02 8.79 -7.91
CA GLN A 143 10.45 8.37 -6.56
C GLN A 143 9.31 7.75 -5.74
N LEU A 144 8.20 7.38 -6.38
CA LEU A 144 7.10 6.68 -5.73
C LEU A 144 7.61 5.45 -4.98
N ARG A 145 7.25 5.32 -3.69
CA ARG A 145 7.53 4.14 -2.88
C ARG A 145 6.34 3.18 -2.95
N LEU A 146 6.64 1.89 -3.08
CA LEU A 146 5.63 0.82 -3.18
C LEU A 146 5.70 -0.06 -1.94
N LEU A 147 4.57 -0.26 -1.29
CA LEU A 147 4.43 -1.11 -0.11
C LEU A 147 3.29 -2.10 -0.30
N GLY A 148 3.57 -3.38 -0.17
CA GLY A 148 2.57 -4.44 -0.08
C GLY A 148 2.34 -4.87 1.35
N LEU A 149 1.09 -5.18 1.71
CA LEU A 149 0.73 -5.86 2.95
C LEU A 149 -0.03 -7.15 2.64
N THR A 150 0.25 -8.20 3.41
CA THR A 150 -0.43 -9.48 3.24
C THR A 150 -0.48 -10.27 4.55
N ALA A 151 -1.46 -11.18 4.66
CA ALA A 151 -1.51 -12.18 5.73
C ALA A 151 -0.98 -13.55 5.28
N THR A 152 -0.78 -13.77 3.99
CA THR A 152 -0.37 -15.06 3.43
C THR A 152 1.10 -15.32 3.69
N PRO A 153 1.52 -16.58 3.97
CA PRO A 153 2.93 -16.95 4.10
C PRO A 153 3.74 -16.55 2.87
N ILE A 154 4.99 -16.27 3.12
CA ILE A 154 5.95 -15.56 2.28
C ILE A 154 6.10 -16.06 0.85
N ASP A 155 6.11 -17.37 0.62
CA ASP A 155 6.55 -17.93 -0.66
C ASP A 155 5.59 -17.62 -1.81
N SER A 156 4.28 -17.68 -1.57
CA SER A 156 3.28 -17.34 -2.60
C SER A 156 3.08 -15.83 -2.80
N ALA A 157 3.05 -15.07 -1.71
CA ALA A 157 2.88 -13.61 -1.78
C ALA A 157 4.12 -12.90 -2.34
N ARG A 158 5.31 -13.45 -2.05
CA ARG A 158 6.58 -12.92 -2.53
C ARG A 158 6.75 -13.08 -4.04
N ALA A 159 6.41 -14.23 -4.58
CA ALA A 159 6.53 -14.50 -6.01
C ALA A 159 5.61 -13.56 -6.82
N GLY A 160 4.35 -13.40 -6.45
CA GLY A 160 3.40 -12.51 -7.13
C GLY A 160 3.78 -11.04 -7.01
N PHE A 161 3.96 -10.51 -5.80
CA PHE A 161 4.28 -9.10 -5.59
C PHE A 161 5.64 -8.69 -6.16
N ILE A 162 6.65 -9.57 -6.07
CA ILE A 162 7.99 -9.32 -6.63
C ILE A 162 7.95 -9.38 -8.16
N SER A 163 7.31 -10.39 -8.74
CA SER A 163 7.16 -10.49 -10.20
C SER A 163 6.46 -9.26 -10.76
N PHE A 164 5.38 -8.84 -10.12
CA PHE A 164 4.59 -7.67 -10.46
C PHE A 164 5.41 -6.37 -10.41
N THR A 165 6.13 -6.10 -9.33
CA THR A 165 6.92 -4.87 -9.19
C THR A 165 8.14 -4.86 -10.11
N THR A 166 8.70 -6.03 -10.44
CA THR A 166 9.80 -6.17 -11.41
C THR A 166 9.35 -5.81 -12.81
N THR A 167 8.16 -6.23 -13.21
CA THR A 167 7.61 -5.93 -14.55
C THR A 167 7.30 -4.44 -14.68
N ALA A 168 6.73 -3.81 -13.66
CA ALA A 168 6.47 -2.37 -13.63
C ALA A 168 7.77 -1.54 -13.66
N SER A 169 8.84 -2.01 -13.01
CA SER A 169 10.15 -1.34 -12.97
C SER A 169 10.99 -1.56 -14.24
N ARG A 170 10.77 -2.66 -14.98
CA ARG A 170 11.50 -2.95 -16.25
C ARG A 170 11.23 -1.93 -17.36
N ALA A 171 10.14 -1.20 -17.30
CA ALA A 171 9.89 -0.11 -18.23
C ALA A 171 10.79 1.11 -18.00
N ALA A 172 11.55 1.16 -16.90
CA ALA A 172 12.35 2.34 -16.49
C ALA A 172 13.85 2.11 -16.29
N THR A 173 14.40 0.91 -16.39
CA THR A 173 15.84 0.53 -16.43
C THR A 173 16.07 -0.88 -15.85
N PRO A 174 16.94 -1.72 -16.45
CA PRO A 174 17.24 -3.04 -15.91
C PRO A 174 18.29 -2.91 -14.81
N THR A 175 18.03 -3.49 -13.70
CA THR A 175 18.93 -3.86 -12.61
C THR A 175 18.51 -3.28 -11.26
N ARG A 176 17.97 -4.10 -10.38
CA ARG A 176 18.51 -4.32 -9.05
C ARG A 176 17.58 -5.10 -8.12
N CYS A 177 18.22 -5.88 -7.28
CA CYS A 177 17.69 -6.80 -6.28
C CYS A 177 16.70 -6.16 -5.31
N PHE A 178 15.67 -6.93 -4.98
CA PHE A 178 14.65 -6.56 -4.01
C PHE A 178 15.18 -6.67 -2.58
N ALA A 179 14.99 -5.62 -1.79
CA ALA A 179 15.09 -5.70 -0.36
C ALA A 179 13.70 -6.06 0.22
N THR A 180 13.59 -7.22 0.82
CA THR A 180 12.39 -7.62 1.53
C THR A 180 12.56 -7.18 2.98
N VAL A 181 11.75 -6.21 3.42
CA VAL A 181 11.62 -5.94 4.86
C VAL A 181 10.81 -7.08 5.44
N PHE A 182 11.53 -8.03 6.00
CA PHE A 182 10.97 -9.24 6.55
C PHE A 182 10.66 -9.02 8.02
N MET A 183 9.40 -8.99 8.37
CA MET A 183 8.98 -9.12 9.76
C MET A 183 7.99 -10.27 9.89
N SER A 184 8.54 -11.45 10.17
CA SER A 184 7.75 -12.55 10.68
C SER A 184 7.50 -12.30 12.16
N CYS A 185 6.35 -11.77 12.51
CA CYS A 185 5.92 -11.76 13.89
C CYS A 185 5.53 -13.19 14.29
N ARG A 186 6.40 -13.87 15.02
CA ARG A 186 5.98 -15.04 15.81
C ARG A 186 5.13 -14.48 16.96
N CYS A 187 3.81 -14.61 16.86
CA CYS A 187 2.97 -14.49 18.03
C CYS A 187 3.42 -15.57 19.02
N ALA A 188 4.08 -15.17 20.10
CA ALA A 188 4.22 -16.05 21.25
C ALA A 188 2.80 -16.33 21.76
N THR A 189 2.43 -17.61 21.77
CA THR A 189 1.24 -18.17 22.42
C THR A 189 1.21 -17.80 23.88
#